data_97001d32299c2f1e8551a21af2037412
#
_entry.id   97001d32299c2f1e8551a21af2037412
#
_cell.length_a   1.000
_cell.length_b   1.000
_cell.length_c   1.000
_cell.angle_alpha   90.00
_cell.angle_beta   90.00
_cell.angle_gamma   90.00
#
_symmetry.space_group_name_H-M   'P 1'
#
loop_
_entity.id
_entity.type
_entity.pdbx_description
1 polymer ?
#
loop_
_entity_poly.entity_id
_entity_poly.type
_entity_poly.pdbx_seq_one_letter_code
_entity_poly.pdbx_strand_id
1 'polypeptide(L)'
;MRVAVISFQPLISAEERGNTVICPLCGIGYSSGKILKGSEKIVEEIFIDKLHKSREVELIPSDKVQGVYKRIASESLKEPLLNILRKVGKELGADVLVVGYVYRYTEREGYNYSAKHPASVFFEIHLIKTIDGSIIWRGFFDKTQKSLMEDVFQISSFVKGGGKWMTARQLTEQGMNKIFETFPGLEH
;
A
#
# COMPACT_ATOMS: atom_id res chain seq x y z
N MET A 1 6.39 -6.45 -18.83
CA MET A 1 7.15 -5.98 -17.65
C MET A 1 7.08 -7.05 -16.58
N ARG A 2 8.24 -7.55 -16.08
CA ARG A 2 8.30 -8.56 -15.01
C ARG A 2 8.34 -7.88 -13.64
N VAL A 3 7.37 -8.18 -12.80
CA VAL A 3 7.16 -7.50 -11.52
C VAL A 3 7.28 -8.47 -10.36
N ALA A 4 8.08 -8.13 -9.35
CA ALA A 4 8.12 -8.83 -8.07
C ALA A 4 7.50 -7.95 -6.98
N VAL A 5 6.52 -8.48 -6.26
CA VAL A 5 5.88 -7.81 -5.13
C VAL A 5 6.49 -8.31 -3.84
N ILE A 6 7.20 -7.42 -3.14
CA ILE A 6 7.67 -7.68 -1.76
C ILE A 6 6.46 -7.56 -0.84
N SER A 7 6.30 -8.49 0.10
CA SER A 7 5.19 -8.46 1.05
C SER A 7 5.07 -7.10 1.74
N PHE A 8 3.87 -6.56 1.70
CA PHE A 8 3.56 -5.28 2.32
C PHE A 8 3.76 -5.32 3.83
N GLN A 9 4.19 -4.22 4.40
CA GLN A 9 4.55 -4.15 5.81
C GLN A 9 3.78 -3.06 6.54
N PRO A 10 3.30 -3.35 7.76
CA PRO A 10 2.78 -2.31 8.64
C PRO A 10 3.94 -1.47 9.19
N LEU A 11 3.81 -0.14 9.15
CA LEU A 11 4.75 0.77 9.78
C LEU A 11 4.12 1.39 11.02
N ILE A 12 4.58 0.91 12.18
CA ILE A 12 4.10 1.31 13.50
C ILE A 12 5.17 2.21 14.13
N SER A 13 4.75 3.33 14.74
CA SER A 13 5.66 4.15 15.53
C SER A 13 6.22 3.36 16.73
N ALA A 14 7.54 3.43 16.90
CA ALA A 14 8.20 2.85 18.09
C ALA A 14 8.03 3.72 19.33
N GLU A 15 7.59 4.96 19.19
CA GLU A 15 7.43 5.92 20.30
C GLU A 15 5.99 5.93 20.83
N GLU A 16 5.82 5.72 22.13
CA GLU A 16 4.52 5.76 22.81
C GLU A 16 3.86 7.15 22.76
N ARG A 17 4.60 8.22 22.42
CA ARG A 17 4.15 9.63 22.43
C ARG A 17 4.15 10.30 21.06
N GLY A 18 4.63 9.62 20.01
CA GLY A 18 4.69 10.20 18.65
C GLY A 18 4.07 9.26 17.63
N ASN A 19 3.09 9.71 16.90
CA ASN A 19 2.48 8.92 15.81
C ASN A 19 3.23 9.07 14.48
N THR A 20 4.43 9.65 14.48
CA THR A 20 5.21 9.87 13.25
C THR A 20 6.09 8.68 12.93
N VAL A 21 5.98 8.18 11.71
CA VAL A 21 6.86 7.15 11.13
C VAL A 21 7.50 7.68 9.86
N ILE A 22 8.76 7.33 9.65
CA ILE A 22 9.50 7.71 8.45
C ILE A 22 9.42 6.55 7.45
N CYS A 23 9.04 6.85 6.21
CA CYS A 23 9.07 5.87 5.14
C CYS A 23 10.52 5.42 4.88
N PRO A 24 10.83 4.11 4.92
CA PRO A 24 12.20 3.62 4.73
C PRO A 24 12.76 3.83 3.32
N LEU A 25 11.90 4.12 2.33
CA LEU A 25 12.29 4.28 0.93
C LEU A 25 12.40 5.74 0.52
N CYS A 26 11.40 6.56 0.85
CA CYS A 26 11.39 7.96 0.41
C CYS A 26 11.82 8.96 1.49
N GLY A 27 11.99 8.52 2.75
CA GLY A 27 12.42 9.37 3.87
C GLY A 27 11.35 10.37 4.36
N ILE A 28 10.12 10.30 3.84
CA ILE A 28 9.04 11.20 4.24
C ILE A 28 8.44 10.74 5.56
N GLY A 29 8.23 11.67 6.48
CA GLY A 29 7.55 11.43 7.75
C GLY A 29 6.03 11.50 7.60
N TYR A 30 5.33 10.52 8.17
CA TYR A 30 3.87 10.41 8.15
C TYR A 30 3.29 10.22 9.54
N SER A 31 2.09 10.75 9.75
CA SER A 31 1.31 10.40 10.93
C SER A 31 0.73 9.00 10.76
N SER A 32 1.22 8.06 11.55
CA SER A 32 0.67 6.70 11.62
C SER A 32 -0.52 6.63 12.56
N GLY A 33 -1.23 5.51 12.53
CA GLY A 33 -2.37 5.26 13.41
C GLY A 33 -2.50 3.78 13.74
N LYS A 34 -3.63 3.40 14.32
CA LYS A 34 -3.93 2.00 14.62
C LYS A 34 -3.96 1.18 13.34
N ILE A 35 -3.27 0.06 13.33
CA ILE A 35 -3.23 -0.90 12.21
C ILE A 35 -3.84 -2.21 12.70
N LEU A 36 -4.91 -2.64 12.03
CA LEU A 36 -5.51 -3.95 12.27
C LEU A 36 -4.55 -5.05 11.80
N LYS A 37 -4.30 -6.03 12.67
CA LYS A 37 -3.38 -7.14 12.35
C LYS A 37 -3.80 -7.86 11.07
N GLY A 38 -2.87 -8.02 10.14
CA GLY A 38 -3.08 -8.67 8.85
C GLY A 38 -3.66 -7.75 7.77
N SER A 39 -3.90 -6.47 8.06
CA SER A 39 -4.43 -5.52 7.08
C SER A 39 -3.43 -5.22 5.95
N GLU A 40 -2.14 -5.37 6.19
CA GLU A 40 -1.10 -5.27 5.16
C GLU A 40 -1.32 -6.30 4.04
N LYS A 41 -1.77 -7.50 4.40
CA LYS A 41 -2.11 -8.55 3.42
C LYS A 41 -3.36 -8.23 2.61
N ILE A 42 -4.35 -7.57 3.24
CA ILE A 42 -5.55 -7.13 2.53
C ILE A 42 -5.19 -6.08 1.48
N VAL A 43 -4.34 -5.11 1.83
CA VAL A 43 -3.87 -4.08 0.89
C VAL A 43 -3.06 -4.69 -0.24
N GLU A 44 -2.15 -5.64 0.07
CA GLU A 44 -1.34 -6.37 -0.91
C GLU A 44 -2.22 -7.19 -1.88
N GLU A 45 -3.19 -7.94 -1.35
CA GLU A 45 -4.14 -8.73 -2.15
C GLU A 45 -4.90 -7.86 -3.16
N ILE A 46 -5.47 -6.74 -2.71
CA ILE A 46 -6.20 -5.80 -3.58
C ILE A 46 -5.27 -5.22 -4.65
N PHE A 47 -4.01 -4.93 -4.31
CA PHE A 47 -3.01 -4.46 -5.27
C PHE A 47 -2.68 -5.52 -6.31
N ILE A 48 -2.41 -6.76 -5.89
CA ILE A 48 -2.11 -7.89 -6.79
C ILE A 48 -3.29 -8.19 -7.72
N ASP A 49 -4.53 -8.18 -7.20
CA ASP A 49 -5.74 -8.37 -8.00
C ASP A 49 -5.89 -7.30 -9.11
N LYS A 50 -5.41 -6.10 -8.85
CA LYS A 50 -5.38 -5.04 -9.87
C LYS A 50 -4.31 -5.30 -10.93
N LEU A 51 -3.11 -5.72 -10.51
CA LEU A 51 -2.03 -6.06 -11.45
C LEU A 51 -2.39 -7.24 -12.35
N HIS A 52 -3.07 -8.26 -11.83
CA HIS A 52 -3.52 -9.42 -12.62
C HIS A 52 -4.49 -9.05 -13.76
N LYS A 53 -5.19 -7.93 -13.64
CA LYS A 53 -6.08 -7.43 -14.69
C LYS A 53 -5.32 -6.75 -15.83
N SER A 54 -4.06 -6.41 -15.62
CA SER A 54 -3.19 -5.84 -16.64
C SER A 54 -2.52 -6.96 -17.45
N ARG A 55 -2.69 -6.93 -18.77
CA ARG A 55 -2.04 -7.90 -19.68
C ARG A 55 -0.55 -7.65 -19.88
N GLU A 56 -0.05 -6.50 -19.48
CA GLU A 56 1.35 -6.08 -19.69
C GLU A 56 2.28 -6.44 -18.54
N VAL A 57 1.72 -6.96 -17.44
CA VAL A 57 2.46 -7.29 -16.22
C VAL A 57 2.54 -8.80 -16.04
N GLU A 58 3.76 -9.32 -15.98
CA GLU A 58 4.08 -10.69 -15.59
C GLU A 58 4.50 -10.70 -14.11
N LEU A 59 3.65 -11.25 -13.24
CA LEU A 59 3.96 -11.34 -11.81
C LEU A 59 4.85 -12.54 -11.52
N ILE A 60 5.93 -12.30 -10.77
CA ILE A 60 6.77 -13.38 -10.24
C ILE A 60 6.05 -14.01 -9.03
N PRO A 61 6.01 -15.35 -8.92
CA PRO A 61 5.36 -16.04 -7.82
C PRO A 61 5.80 -15.54 -6.43
N SER A 62 4.86 -15.27 -5.56
CA SER A 62 5.07 -14.63 -4.27
C SER A 62 5.98 -15.45 -3.34
N ASP A 63 5.86 -16.77 -3.31
CA ASP A 63 6.72 -17.68 -2.55
C ASP A 63 8.19 -17.56 -2.95
N LYS A 64 8.46 -17.46 -4.25
CA LYS A 64 9.81 -17.24 -4.79
C LYS A 64 10.35 -15.88 -4.37
N VAL A 65 9.54 -14.82 -4.49
CA VAL A 65 9.93 -13.47 -4.09
C VAL A 65 10.29 -13.42 -2.60
N GLN A 66 9.43 -14.00 -1.74
CA GLN A 66 9.65 -14.03 -0.30
C GLN A 66 10.90 -14.82 0.09
N GLY A 67 11.13 -15.97 -0.55
CA GLY A 67 12.31 -16.79 -0.30
C GLY A 67 13.61 -16.04 -0.60
N VAL A 68 13.69 -15.40 -1.78
CA VAL A 68 14.86 -14.62 -2.20
C VAL A 68 15.04 -13.38 -1.30
N TYR A 69 13.95 -12.66 -1.02
CA TYR A 69 14.02 -11.46 -0.16
C TYR A 69 14.54 -11.80 1.24
N LYS A 70 13.96 -12.80 1.91
CA LYS A 70 14.38 -13.21 3.26
C LYS A 70 15.84 -13.61 3.31
N ARG A 71 16.32 -14.38 2.33
CA ARG A 71 17.72 -14.81 2.28
C ARG A 71 18.66 -13.61 2.12
N ILE A 72 18.44 -12.77 1.10
CA ILE A 72 19.32 -11.61 0.84
C ILE A 72 19.26 -10.61 2.00
N ALA A 73 18.09 -10.35 2.57
CA ALA A 73 17.95 -9.44 3.71
C ALA A 73 18.71 -9.95 4.94
N SER A 74 18.70 -11.27 5.22
CA SER A 74 19.46 -11.85 6.34
C SER A 74 20.98 -11.79 6.14
N GLU A 75 21.46 -11.90 4.91
CA GLU A 75 22.87 -11.81 4.55
C GLU A 75 23.39 -10.36 4.50
N SER A 76 22.49 -9.37 4.40
CA SER A 76 22.81 -7.96 4.11
C SER A 76 22.32 -6.98 5.19
N LEU A 77 22.32 -7.39 6.47
CA LEU A 77 21.75 -6.63 7.60
C LEU A 77 22.26 -5.19 7.77
N LYS A 78 23.44 -4.87 7.27
CA LYS A 78 24.06 -3.53 7.37
C LYS A 78 23.91 -2.70 6.09
N GLU A 79 23.32 -3.25 5.05
CA GLU A 79 23.18 -2.56 3.78
C GLU A 79 21.91 -1.68 3.75
N PRO A 80 21.94 -0.55 3.02
CA PRO A 80 20.75 0.23 2.74
C PRO A 80 19.67 -0.62 2.05
N LEU A 81 18.41 -0.40 2.42
CA LEU A 81 17.26 -1.16 1.89
C LEU A 81 17.22 -1.20 0.36
N LEU A 82 17.49 -0.08 -0.30
CA LEU A 82 17.51 -0.01 -1.78
C LEU A 82 18.54 -0.95 -2.41
N ASN A 83 19.70 -1.15 -1.75
CA ASN A 83 20.71 -2.10 -2.24
C ASN A 83 20.23 -3.55 -2.11
N ILE A 84 19.60 -3.88 -0.98
CA ILE A 84 18.96 -5.18 -0.76
C ILE A 84 17.91 -5.44 -1.86
N LEU A 85 17.03 -4.49 -2.09
CA LEU A 85 15.98 -4.60 -3.10
C LEU A 85 16.57 -4.78 -4.52
N ARG A 86 17.62 -4.04 -4.87
CA ARG A 86 18.30 -4.24 -6.17
C ARG A 86 18.87 -5.66 -6.34
N LYS A 87 19.48 -6.22 -5.28
CA LYS A 87 19.98 -7.59 -5.31
C LYS A 87 18.84 -8.60 -5.51
N VAL A 88 17.74 -8.41 -4.78
CA VAL A 88 16.54 -9.24 -4.91
C VAL A 88 15.98 -9.19 -6.33
N GLY A 89 15.80 -7.99 -6.88
CA GLY A 89 15.29 -7.82 -8.24
C GLY A 89 16.18 -8.47 -9.30
N LYS A 90 17.51 -8.30 -9.19
CA LYS A 90 18.48 -8.94 -10.09
C LYS A 90 18.39 -10.46 -10.05
N GLU A 91 18.34 -11.04 -8.87
CA GLU A 91 18.27 -12.50 -8.72
C GLU A 91 16.95 -13.07 -9.26
N LEU A 92 15.85 -12.35 -9.05
CA LEU A 92 14.54 -12.74 -9.56
C LEU A 92 14.41 -12.53 -11.08
N GLY A 93 15.30 -11.75 -11.69
CA GLY A 93 15.15 -11.28 -13.06
C GLY A 93 13.92 -10.39 -13.25
N ALA A 94 13.60 -9.61 -12.22
CA ALA A 94 12.50 -8.64 -12.24
C ALA A 94 12.97 -7.32 -12.88
N ASP A 95 12.12 -6.71 -13.70
CA ASP A 95 12.35 -5.36 -14.20
C ASP A 95 12.14 -4.33 -13.12
N VAL A 96 11.09 -4.56 -12.31
CA VAL A 96 10.70 -3.69 -11.21
C VAL A 96 10.27 -4.48 -9.97
N LEU A 97 10.48 -3.85 -8.82
CA LEU A 97 9.98 -4.31 -7.53
C LEU A 97 8.89 -3.39 -7.02
N VAL A 98 7.88 -3.98 -6.41
CA VAL A 98 6.83 -3.27 -5.68
C VAL A 98 7.07 -3.45 -4.19
N VAL A 99 7.04 -2.35 -3.45
CA VAL A 99 7.12 -2.33 -1.98
C VAL A 99 5.99 -1.47 -1.44
N GLY A 100 5.18 -2.04 -0.55
CA GLY A 100 4.04 -1.36 0.06
C GLY A 100 4.17 -1.23 1.57
N TYR A 101 3.68 -0.10 2.10
CA TYR A 101 3.60 0.19 3.52
C TYR A 101 2.19 0.58 3.91
N VAL A 102 1.75 0.11 5.08
CA VAL A 102 0.48 0.48 5.69
C VAL A 102 0.77 1.27 6.96
N TYR A 103 0.27 2.49 7.04
CA TYR A 103 0.47 3.43 8.15
C TYR A 103 -0.74 3.50 9.08
N ARG A 104 -1.93 3.22 8.56
CA ARG A 104 -3.18 3.21 9.31
C ARG A 104 -4.20 2.30 8.62
N TYR A 105 -4.86 1.47 9.41
CA TYR A 105 -5.96 0.63 8.94
C TYR A 105 -6.90 0.34 10.09
N THR A 106 -7.99 1.08 10.17
CA THR A 106 -9.04 0.94 11.18
C THR A 106 -10.36 0.65 10.52
N GLU A 107 -11.04 -0.37 11.02
CA GLU A 107 -12.38 -0.68 10.57
C GLU A 107 -13.38 0.31 11.20
N ARG A 108 -14.50 0.54 10.52
CA ARG A 108 -15.59 1.30 11.09
C ARG A 108 -16.19 0.56 12.28
N GLU A 109 -16.65 1.32 13.28
CA GLU A 109 -17.43 0.81 14.40
C GLU A 109 -18.85 1.35 14.31
N GLY A 110 -19.85 0.45 14.29
CA GLY A 110 -21.28 0.81 14.20
C GLY A 110 -21.95 0.25 12.95
N TYR A 111 -23.13 0.78 12.63
CA TYR A 111 -23.98 0.29 11.55
C TYR A 111 -23.72 1.04 10.23
N ASN A 112 -24.24 0.48 9.14
CA ASN A 112 -24.06 1.03 7.79
C ASN A 112 -24.49 2.51 7.66
N TYR A 113 -25.43 2.96 8.46
CA TYR A 113 -25.97 4.32 8.42
C TYR A 113 -25.63 5.16 9.65
N SER A 114 -24.94 4.57 10.66
CA SER A 114 -24.57 5.26 11.90
C SER A 114 -23.25 4.68 12.41
N ALA A 115 -22.13 5.24 11.97
CA ALA A 115 -20.82 4.86 12.46
C ALA A 115 -20.43 5.72 13.66
N LYS A 116 -20.04 5.07 14.76
CA LYS A 116 -19.45 5.72 15.93
C LYS A 116 -18.02 6.16 15.63
N HIS A 117 -17.29 5.28 14.95
CA HIS A 117 -15.94 5.56 14.42
C HIS A 117 -15.88 5.16 12.95
N PRO A 118 -15.50 6.06 12.06
CA PRO A 118 -15.40 5.77 10.63
C PRO A 118 -14.18 4.89 10.30
N ALA A 119 -14.25 4.19 9.15
CA ALA A 119 -13.09 3.52 8.61
C ALA A 119 -12.02 4.55 8.24
N SER A 120 -10.76 4.17 8.47
CA SER A 120 -9.61 5.01 8.16
C SER A 120 -8.48 4.15 7.61
N VAL A 121 -7.96 4.53 6.44
CA VAL A 121 -6.92 3.78 5.73
C VAL A 121 -5.85 4.75 5.23
N PHE A 122 -4.59 4.38 5.48
CA PHE A 122 -3.45 5.04 4.89
C PHE A 122 -2.42 3.99 4.46
N PHE A 123 -2.12 3.95 3.18
CA PHE A 123 -1.08 3.11 2.60
C PHE A 123 -0.29 3.85 1.52
N GLU A 124 0.93 3.38 1.28
CA GLU A 124 1.84 3.88 0.26
C GLU A 124 2.50 2.71 -0.46
N ILE A 125 2.63 2.83 -1.78
CA ILE A 125 3.22 1.81 -2.64
C ILE A 125 4.27 2.46 -3.52
N HIS A 126 5.45 1.82 -3.60
CA HIS A 126 6.57 2.27 -4.41
C HIS A 126 6.87 1.26 -5.51
N LEU A 127 7.15 1.75 -6.70
CA LEU A 127 7.67 0.98 -7.82
C LEU A 127 9.14 1.32 -8.01
N ILE A 128 10.00 0.32 -7.86
CA ILE A 128 11.45 0.50 -7.84
C ILE A 128 12.06 -0.22 -9.05
N LYS A 129 12.81 0.51 -9.85
CA LYS A 129 13.52 -0.05 -11.00
C LYS A 129 14.72 -0.88 -10.52
N THR A 130 14.81 -2.14 -10.95
CA THR A 130 15.83 -3.07 -10.46
C THR A 130 17.25 -2.65 -10.86
N ILE A 131 17.42 -2.07 -12.05
CA ILE A 131 18.74 -1.82 -12.63
C ILE A 131 19.54 -0.79 -11.81
N ASP A 132 18.88 0.27 -11.33
CA ASP A 132 19.52 1.40 -10.64
C ASP A 132 18.98 1.68 -9.24
N GLY A 133 17.84 1.06 -8.87
CA GLY A 133 17.18 1.28 -7.57
C GLY A 133 16.37 2.58 -7.49
N SER A 134 16.14 3.25 -8.62
CA SER A 134 15.31 4.47 -8.65
C SER A 134 13.84 4.15 -8.37
N ILE A 135 13.20 5.02 -7.60
CA ILE A 135 11.75 4.99 -7.41
C ILE A 135 11.12 5.66 -8.63
N ILE A 136 10.51 4.87 -9.51
CA ILE A 136 9.92 5.35 -10.77
C ILE A 136 8.45 5.72 -10.64
N TRP A 137 7.79 5.28 -9.58
CA TRP A 137 6.43 5.64 -9.25
C TRP A 137 6.17 5.47 -7.76
N ARG A 138 5.28 6.30 -7.27
CA ARG A 138 4.81 6.29 -5.90
C ARG A 138 3.32 6.60 -5.88
N GLY A 139 2.52 5.65 -5.39
CA GLY A 139 1.10 5.84 -5.12
C GLY A 139 0.85 5.85 -3.62
N PHE A 140 0.09 6.82 -3.13
CA PHE A 140 -0.34 6.83 -1.74
C PHE A 140 -1.81 7.21 -1.62
N PHE A 141 -2.45 6.71 -0.60
CA PHE A 141 -3.84 7.00 -0.30
C PHE A 141 -3.99 7.15 1.22
N ASP A 142 -4.41 8.33 1.64
CA ASP A 142 -4.70 8.66 3.04
C ASP A 142 -6.12 9.19 3.13
N LYS A 143 -7.01 8.42 3.74
CA LYS A 143 -8.40 8.83 3.92
C LYS A 143 -9.00 8.25 5.20
N THR A 144 -9.64 9.13 5.96
CA THR A 144 -10.63 8.77 6.97
C THR A 144 -11.99 9.17 6.43
N GLN A 145 -12.93 8.25 6.43
CA GLN A 145 -14.29 8.56 5.96
C GLN A 145 -14.93 9.56 6.93
N LYS A 146 -15.42 10.68 6.42
CA LYS A 146 -16.13 11.70 7.21
C LYS A 146 -17.63 11.52 7.10
N SER A 147 -18.36 11.98 8.10
CA SER A 147 -19.82 12.03 8.06
C SER A 147 -20.31 13.05 7.03
N LEU A 148 -21.53 12.87 6.51
CA LEU A 148 -22.17 13.85 5.63
C LEU A 148 -22.30 15.25 6.25
N MET A 149 -22.35 15.33 7.57
CA MET A 149 -22.45 16.60 8.28
C MET A 149 -21.12 17.35 8.35
N GLU A 150 -19.99 16.64 8.18
CA GLU A 150 -18.65 17.23 8.27
C GLU A 150 -18.08 17.61 6.90
N ASP A 151 -18.61 17.07 5.81
CA ASP A 151 -18.07 17.31 4.47
C ASP A 151 -19.18 17.39 3.40
N VAL A 152 -19.84 18.54 3.36
CA VAL A 152 -20.90 18.85 2.39
C VAL A 152 -20.40 18.76 0.94
N PHE A 153 -19.08 18.91 0.70
CA PHE A 153 -18.48 18.83 -0.64
C PHE A 153 -18.26 17.40 -1.13
N GLN A 154 -18.33 16.38 -0.25
CA GLN A 154 -18.19 14.97 -0.64
C GLN A 154 -19.53 14.23 -0.82
N ILE A 155 -20.64 14.94 -0.84
CA ILE A 155 -21.99 14.38 -1.07
C ILE A 155 -22.01 13.48 -2.32
N SER A 156 -21.31 13.86 -3.39
CA SER A 156 -21.27 13.07 -4.63
C SER A 156 -20.63 11.69 -4.47
N SER A 157 -19.59 11.57 -3.64
CA SER A 157 -18.92 10.30 -3.39
C SER A 157 -19.70 9.42 -2.40
N PHE A 158 -20.38 10.04 -1.44
CA PHE A 158 -21.25 9.35 -0.49
C PHE A 158 -22.52 8.84 -1.15
N VAL A 159 -23.14 9.65 -2.02
CA VAL A 159 -24.32 9.26 -2.81
C VAL A 159 -23.99 8.15 -3.80
N LYS A 160 -22.82 8.19 -4.47
CA LYS A 160 -22.33 7.08 -5.31
C LYS A 160 -22.13 5.79 -4.52
N GLY A 161 -21.80 5.86 -3.22
CA GLY A 161 -21.73 4.73 -2.31
C GLY A 161 -23.06 4.30 -1.68
N GLY A 162 -24.19 4.87 -2.10
CA GLY A 162 -25.53 4.56 -1.57
C GLY A 162 -25.78 5.07 -0.15
N GLY A 163 -25.06 6.11 0.28
CA GLY A 163 -25.25 6.73 1.60
C GLY A 163 -24.78 5.88 2.78
N LYS A 164 -23.98 4.84 2.55
CA LYS A 164 -23.50 3.90 3.57
C LYS A 164 -22.08 4.19 3.99
N TRP A 165 -21.77 3.94 5.25
CA TRP A 165 -20.42 3.93 5.75
C TRP A 165 -19.64 2.75 5.16
N MET A 166 -18.52 3.05 4.51
CA MET A 166 -17.66 2.05 3.90
C MET A 166 -16.90 1.26 4.97
N THR A 167 -16.63 -0.01 4.69
CA THR A 167 -15.63 -0.79 5.43
C THR A 167 -14.22 -0.32 5.08
N ALA A 168 -13.22 -0.66 5.90
CA ALA A 168 -11.82 -0.36 5.57
C ALA A 168 -11.38 -1.03 4.26
N ARG A 169 -11.86 -2.25 3.96
CA ARG A 169 -11.61 -2.93 2.69
C ARG A 169 -12.16 -2.14 1.49
N GLN A 170 -13.43 -1.70 1.56
CA GLN A 170 -14.04 -0.89 0.50
C GLN A 170 -13.31 0.44 0.29
N LEU A 171 -12.86 1.07 1.39
CA LEU A 171 -12.07 2.30 1.34
C LEU A 171 -10.70 2.05 0.70
N THR A 172 -10.07 0.90 0.98
CA THR A 172 -8.82 0.48 0.34
C THR A 172 -9.01 0.24 -1.16
N GLU A 173 -10.08 -0.44 -1.57
CA GLU A 173 -10.42 -0.64 -2.98
C GLU A 173 -10.62 0.68 -3.73
N GLN A 174 -11.31 1.64 -3.10
CA GLN A 174 -11.45 2.99 -3.65
C GLN A 174 -10.09 3.68 -3.81
N GLY A 175 -9.24 3.62 -2.77
CA GLY A 175 -7.90 4.18 -2.81
C GLY A 175 -7.02 3.53 -3.86
N MET A 176 -7.10 2.20 -3.96
CA MET A 176 -6.36 1.44 -4.97
C MET A 176 -6.78 1.83 -6.39
N ASN A 177 -8.08 1.98 -6.65
CA ASN A 177 -8.56 2.47 -7.95
C ASN A 177 -7.94 3.83 -8.28
N LYS A 178 -7.92 4.74 -7.30
CA LYS A 178 -7.39 6.10 -7.50
C LYS A 178 -5.89 6.12 -7.79
N ILE A 179 -5.08 5.36 -7.06
CA ILE A 179 -3.62 5.35 -7.31
C ILE A 179 -3.27 4.67 -8.63
N PHE A 180 -4.08 3.70 -9.06
CA PHE A 180 -3.87 3.03 -10.34
C PHE A 180 -4.16 3.92 -11.57
N GLU A 181 -4.84 5.04 -11.42
CA GLU A 181 -5.00 6.04 -12.49
C GLU A 181 -3.65 6.61 -12.98
N THR A 182 -2.63 6.55 -12.13
CA THR A 182 -1.28 7.05 -12.45
C THR A 182 -0.24 5.93 -12.48
N PHE A 183 -0.66 4.66 -12.37
CA PHE A 183 0.27 3.52 -12.36
C PHE A 183 0.88 3.33 -13.76
N PRO A 184 2.23 3.30 -13.91
CA PRO A 184 2.87 3.16 -15.22
C PRO A 184 2.65 1.76 -15.82
N GLY A 185 2.44 1.71 -17.14
CA GLY A 185 2.21 0.47 -17.88
C GLY A 185 0.76 -0.03 -17.86
N LEU A 186 -0.18 0.79 -17.40
CA LEU A 186 -1.62 0.60 -17.58
C LEU A 186 -2.13 1.74 -18.49
N GLU A 187 -1.67 1.79 -19.73
CA GLU A 187 -2.28 2.68 -20.72
C GLU A 187 -3.70 2.19 -21.02
N HIS A 188 -4.65 3.10 -20.89
CA HIS A 188 -6.09 2.89 -21.08
C HIS A 188 -6.46 2.79 -22.56
#